data_4cdc365925ebaf782b877364283408d0
#
_entry.id   4cdc365925ebaf782b877364283408d0
#
_cell.length_a   1.000
_cell.length_b   1.000
_cell.length_c   1.000
_cell.angle_alpha   90.00
_cell.angle_beta   90.00
_cell.angle_gamma   90.00
#
_symmetry.space_group_name_H-M   'P 1'
#
loop_
_entity.id
_entity.type
_entity.pdbx_description
1 polymer ?
#
loop_
_entity_poly.entity_id
_entity_poly.type
_entity_poly.pdbx_seq_one_letter_code
_entity_poly.pdbx_strand_id
1 'polypeptide(L)'
;MKQRVITAVVLLALLAVVVWQINTPVLVLVIAFLAAVAANEIMRCAKVENTFIRVVATGYAACVPLFASAKALTPWVSEAVWGKVIGAVPGVVYLIALVLVLLLAMLKGYAYTTFEDVAVSVFAGALVPFGFSVFIRLRDMFQIEQFGIYLIFYGLICALATDSGAQLAGMAFGKHKMSPNISPKKTVEGAIGGLIFSLILNAVAIILYNRLADFKMDEFAVTVLLAACLPVSFLGMMGDLSASVLKRNFGVKDFGKIFPGHGGVMDRFDSSMFTLPVTYALALTVFSK
;
A
#
# COMPACT_ATOMS: atom_id res chain seq x y z
N MET A 1 -15.83 22.35 -4.01
CA MET A 1 -16.09 21.63 -2.75
C MET A 1 -17.05 20.46 -2.93
N LYS A 2 -18.20 20.58 -3.60
CA LYS A 2 -19.18 19.48 -3.76
C LYS A 2 -18.59 18.17 -4.33
N GLN A 3 -17.78 18.21 -5.40
CA GLN A 3 -17.17 17.02 -5.97
C GLN A 3 -16.26 16.26 -4.98
N ARG A 4 -15.48 16.97 -4.17
CA ARG A 4 -14.60 16.33 -3.17
C ARG A 4 -15.42 15.59 -2.10
N VAL A 5 -16.50 16.20 -1.62
CA VAL A 5 -17.38 15.55 -0.62
C VAL A 5 -18.02 14.30 -1.21
N ILE A 6 -18.56 14.38 -2.43
CA ILE A 6 -19.17 13.23 -3.11
C ILE A 6 -18.15 12.09 -3.28
N THR A 7 -16.95 12.40 -3.77
CA THR A 7 -15.89 11.40 -3.93
C THR A 7 -15.51 10.76 -2.59
N ALA A 8 -15.38 11.54 -1.52
CA ALA A 8 -15.08 11.02 -0.18
C ALA A 8 -16.18 10.07 0.32
N VAL A 9 -17.45 10.43 0.15
CA VAL A 9 -18.59 9.58 0.55
C VAL A 9 -18.60 8.28 -0.25
N VAL A 10 -18.38 8.34 -1.57
CA VAL A 10 -18.30 7.14 -2.42
C VAL A 10 -17.14 6.23 -2.01
N LEU A 11 -15.96 6.82 -1.73
CA LEU A 11 -14.80 6.05 -1.29
C LEU A 11 -15.03 5.39 0.08
N LEU A 12 -15.68 6.08 1.01
CA LEU A 12 -16.05 5.51 2.32
C LEU A 12 -17.07 4.37 2.16
N ALA A 13 -18.06 4.53 1.29
CA ALA A 13 -19.04 3.47 1.01
C ALA A 13 -18.37 2.23 0.37
N LEU A 14 -17.47 2.44 -0.60
CA LEU A 14 -16.69 1.36 -1.20
C LEU A 14 -15.80 0.67 -0.15
N LEU A 15 -15.12 1.44 0.69
CA LEU A 15 -14.30 0.90 1.78
C LEU A 15 -15.15 0.05 2.75
N ALA A 16 -16.35 0.53 3.13
CA ALA A 16 -17.25 -0.23 3.99
C ALA A 16 -17.66 -1.58 3.36
N VAL A 17 -17.95 -1.60 2.06
CA VAL A 17 -18.25 -2.85 1.33
C VAL A 17 -17.04 -3.77 1.30
N VAL A 18 -15.84 -3.25 1.05
CA VAL A 18 -14.59 -4.05 1.03
C VAL A 18 -14.30 -4.63 2.42
N VAL A 19 -14.49 -3.83 3.49
CA VAL A 19 -14.32 -4.30 4.87
C VAL A 19 -15.35 -5.37 5.22
N TRP A 20 -16.61 -5.21 4.78
CA TRP A 20 -17.64 -6.23 4.98
C TRP A 20 -17.32 -7.54 4.26
N GLN A 21 -16.66 -7.46 3.09
CA GLN A 21 -16.26 -8.61 2.27
C GLN A 21 -14.79 -9.02 2.48
N ILE A 22 -14.17 -8.62 3.59
CA ILE A 22 -12.72 -8.75 3.79
C ILE A 22 -12.23 -10.21 3.74
N ASN A 23 -13.07 -11.15 4.19
CA ASN A 23 -12.76 -12.59 4.21
C ASN A 23 -13.14 -13.33 2.90
N THR A 24 -13.51 -12.58 1.87
CA THR A 24 -13.91 -13.15 0.57
C THR A 24 -12.87 -12.82 -0.53
N PRO A 25 -12.91 -13.52 -1.68
CA PRO A 25 -12.10 -13.17 -2.84
C PRO A 25 -12.33 -11.75 -3.38
N VAL A 26 -13.43 -11.09 -2.98
CA VAL A 26 -13.72 -9.70 -3.39
C VAL A 26 -12.59 -8.75 -2.97
N LEU A 27 -12.07 -8.86 -1.74
CA LEU A 27 -10.90 -8.09 -1.33
C LEU A 27 -9.73 -8.27 -2.30
N VAL A 28 -9.43 -9.52 -2.66
CA VAL A 28 -8.28 -9.85 -3.53
C VAL A 28 -8.45 -9.22 -4.90
N LEU A 29 -9.65 -9.28 -5.49
CA LEU A 29 -9.94 -8.64 -6.77
C LEU A 29 -9.85 -7.12 -6.71
N VAL A 30 -10.33 -6.51 -5.63
CA VAL A 30 -10.20 -5.06 -5.42
C VAL A 30 -8.73 -4.66 -5.30
N ILE A 31 -7.94 -5.38 -4.51
CA ILE A 31 -6.51 -5.11 -4.34
C ILE A 31 -5.76 -5.34 -5.67
N ALA A 32 -6.08 -6.37 -6.44
CA ALA A 32 -5.51 -6.63 -7.77
C ALA A 32 -5.81 -5.47 -8.75
N PHE A 33 -7.06 -4.98 -8.74
CA PHE A 33 -7.46 -3.83 -9.54
C PHE A 33 -6.70 -2.56 -9.12
N LEU A 34 -6.64 -2.25 -7.82
CA LEU A 34 -5.93 -1.08 -7.30
C LEU A 34 -4.42 -1.14 -7.63
N ALA A 35 -3.80 -2.31 -7.51
CA ALA A 35 -2.39 -2.53 -7.86
C ALA A 35 -2.14 -2.28 -9.36
N ALA A 36 -3.01 -2.78 -10.24
CA ALA A 36 -2.93 -2.57 -11.68
C ALA A 36 -3.07 -1.08 -12.05
N VAL A 37 -4.04 -0.39 -11.43
CA VAL A 37 -4.27 1.04 -11.66
C VAL A 37 -3.08 1.86 -11.17
N ALA A 38 -2.56 1.60 -9.96
CA ALA A 38 -1.40 2.30 -9.40
C ALA A 38 -0.15 2.11 -10.28
N ALA A 39 0.10 0.89 -10.77
CA ALA A 39 1.20 0.60 -11.68
C ALA A 39 1.08 1.41 -12.99
N ASN A 40 -0.11 1.41 -13.60
CA ASN A 40 -0.34 2.16 -14.83
C ASN A 40 -0.26 3.68 -14.62
N GLU A 41 -0.70 4.21 -13.46
CA GLU A 41 -0.55 5.63 -13.10
C GLU A 41 0.92 6.04 -13.06
N ILE A 42 1.78 5.27 -12.40
CA ILE A 42 3.23 5.55 -12.30
C ILE A 42 3.87 5.54 -13.70
N MET A 43 3.62 4.50 -14.50
CA MET A 43 4.17 4.40 -15.86
C MET A 43 3.71 5.53 -16.78
N ARG A 44 2.45 6.00 -16.63
CA ARG A 44 1.95 7.16 -17.37
C ARG A 44 2.64 8.45 -16.94
N CYS A 45 2.86 8.65 -15.64
CA CYS A 45 3.59 9.82 -15.14
C CYS A 45 5.03 9.85 -15.62
N ALA A 46 5.68 8.70 -15.68
CA ALA A 46 7.03 8.53 -16.24
C ALA A 46 7.06 8.59 -17.78
N LYS A 47 5.91 8.76 -18.44
CA LYS A 47 5.79 8.83 -19.90
C LYS A 47 6.33 7.59 -20.63
N VAL A 48 6.18 6.41 -20.05
CA VAL A 48 6.50 5.16 -20.74
C VAL A 48 5.60 5.02 -21.96
N GLU A 49 6.15 5.19 -23.16
CA GLU A 49 5.39 5.22 -24.43
C GLU A 49 5.09 3.82 -24.95
N ASN A 50 5.97 2.86 -24.69
CA ASN A 50 5.82 1.50 -25.17
C ASN A 50 4.60 0.82 -24.56
N THR A 51 3.53 0.71 -25.36
CA THR A 51 2.23 0.14 -24.94
C THR A 51 2.38 -1.32 -24.51
N PHE A 52 3.24 -2.12 -25.17
CA PHE A 52 3.45 -3.51 -24.80
C PHE A 52 4.03 -3.62 -23.37
N ILE A 53 5.06 -2.85 -23.07
CA ILE A 53 5.68 -2.79 -21.73
C ILE A 53 4.63 -2.40 -20.68
N ARG A 54 3.84 -1.38 -20.95
CA ARG A 54 2.79 -0.93 -20.02
C ARG A 54 1.73 -2.01 -19.79
N VAL A 55 1.27 -2.67 -20.83
CA VAL A 55 0.24 -3.74 -20.71
C VAL A 55 0.79 -4.92 -19.93
N VAL A 56 2.01 -5.37 -20.24
CA VAL A 56 2.65 -6.50 -19.54
C VAL A 56 2.87 -6.18 -18.06
N ALA A 57 3.44 -5.03 -17.73
CA ALA A 57 3.71 -4.64 -16.35
C ALA A 57 2.41 -4.42 -15.55
N THR A 58 1.37 -3.82 -16.17
CA THR A 58 0.04 -3.65 -15.55
C THR A 58 -0.63 -5.01 -15.31
N GLY A 59 -0.58 -5.92 -16.28
CA GLY A 59 -1.12 -7.27 -16.13
C GLY A 59 -0.41 -8.07 -15.04
N TYR A 60 0.92 -7.97 -14.98
CA TYR A 60 1.68 -8.58 -13.91
C TYR A 60 1.31 -7.99 -12.53
N ALA A 61 1.15 -6.65 -12.45
CA ALA A 61 0.73 -5.99 -11.23
C ALA A 61 -0.65 -6.48 -10.73
N ALA A 62 -1.59 -6.76 -11.63
CA ALA A 62 -2.88 -7.36 -11.28
C ALA A 62 -2.74 -8.80 -10.75
N CYS A 63 -1.77 -9.57 -11.26
CA CYS A 63 -1.56 -10.95 -10.86
C CYS A 63 -0.93 -11.09 -9.48
N VAL A 64 -0.01 -10.20 -9.07
CA VAL A 64 0.75 -10.32 -7.80
C VAL A 64 -0.16 -10.53 -6.57
N PRO A 65 -1.24 -9.76 -6.36
CA PRO A 65 -2.15 -9.99 -5.24
C PRO A 65 -2.87 -11.33 -5.28
N LEU A 66 -3.19 -11.86 -6.48
CA LEU A 66 -3.86 -13.17 -6.62
C LEU A 66 -2.99 -14.32 -6.10
N PHE A 67 -1.67 -14.19 -6.24
CA PHE A 67 -0.68 -15.19 -5.79
C PHE A 67 -0.10 -14.87 -4.40
N ALA A 68 -0.71 -13.94 -3.65
CA ALA A 68 -0.19 -13.52 -2.35
C ALA A 68 -0.33 -14.58 -1.25
N SER A 69 -1.36 -15.42 -1.31
CA SER A 69 -1.69 -16.42 -0.29
C SER A 69 -2.46 -17.61 -0.88
N ALA A 70 -2.26 -18.79 -0.30
CA ALA A 70 -3.03 -20.00 -0.66
C ALA A 70 -4.54 -19.83 -0.39
N LYS A 71 -4.91 -18.97 0.55
CA LYS A 71 -6.30 -18.65 0.90
C LYS A 71 -6.92 -17.55 0.05
N ALA A 72 -6.14 -16.87 -0.81
CA ALA A 72 -6.56 -15.66 -1.51
C ALA A 72 -7.91 -15.82 -2.26
N LEU A 73 -8.13 -16.97 -2.89
CA LEU A 73 -9.33 -17.24 -3.69
C LEU A 73 -10.37 -18.14 -2.99
N THR A 74 -10.22 -18.43 -1.71
CA THR A 74 -11.24 -19.17 -0.94
C THR A 74 -12.50 -18.29 -0.74
N PRO A 75 -13.74 -18.79 -0.95
CA PRO A 75 -14.13 -20.19 -1.20
C PRO A 75 -14.21 -20.61 -2.68
N TRP A 76 -13.88 -19.76 -3.66
CA TRP A 76 -14.03 -20.08 -5.07
C TRP A 76 -13.09 -21.19 -5.55
N VAL A 77 -11.86 -21.19 -4.98
CA VAL A 77 -10.86 -22.23 -5.23
C VAL A 77 -10.39 -22.76 -3.88
N SER A 78 -10.36 -24.08 -3.70
CA SER A 78 -9.89 -24.65 -2.44
C SER A 78 -8.42 -24.30 -2.17
N GLU A 79 -8.10 -24.04 -0.89
CA GLU A 79 -6.75 -23.69 -0.44
C GLU A 79 -5.70 -24.72 -0.90
N ALA A 80 -6.03 -26.03 -0.83
CA ALA A 80 -5.14 -27.10 -1.26
C ALA A 80 -4.80 -27.06 -2.75
N VAL A 81 -5.76 -26.69 -3.60
CA VAL A 81 -5.56 -26.57 -5.05
C VAL A 81 -4.77 -25.31 -5.36
N TRP A 82 -5.19 -24.17 -4.79
CA TRP A 82 -4.51 -22.90 -5.05
C TRP A 82 -3.09 -22.87 -4.48
N GLY A 83 -2.87 -23.46 -3.32
CA GLY A 83 -1.53 -23.63 -2.72
C GLY A 83 -0.58 -24.44 -3.60
N LYS A 84 -1.06 -25.50 -4.28
CA LYS A 84 -0.27 -26.24 -5.28
C LYS A 84 0.09 -25.37 -6.48
N VAL A 85 -0.84 -24.55 -6.97
CA VAL A 85 -0.57 -23.62 -8.10
C VAL A 85 0.49 -22.58 -7.71
N ILE A 86 0.37 -21.97 -6.53
CA ILE A 86 1.34 -21.00 -6.02
C ILE A 86 2.71 -21.66 -5.80
N GLY A 87 2.73 -22.87 -5.21
CA GLY A 87 3.96 -23.60 -4.91
C GLY A 87 4.63 -24.24 -6.13
N ALA A 88 3.95 -24.33 -7.26
CA ALA A 88 4.48 -24.98 -8.47
C ALA A 88 5.73 -24.26 -9.01
N VAL A 89 5.79 -22.92 -8.89
CA VAL A 89 6.90 -22.11 -9.37
C VAL A 89 7.26 -21.07 -8.32
N PRO A 90 8.54 -20.96 -7.91
CA PRO A 90 8.96 -19.91 -6.98
C PRO A 90 8.66 -18.51 -7.49
N GLY A 91 8.17 -17.61 -6.63
CA GLY A 91 7.78 -16.24 -7.02
C GLY A 91 8.89 -15.45 -7.71
N VAL A 92 10.15 -15.72 -7.39
CA VAL A 92 11.31 -15.11 -8.05
C VAL A 92 11.36 -15.41 -9.55
N VAL A 93 10.89 -16.59 -9.99
CA VAL A 93 10.88 -16.97 -11.42
C VAL A 93 9.92 -16.09 -12.20
N TYR A 94 8.76 -15.75 -11.63
CA TYR A 94 7.80 -14.83 -12.24
C TYR A 94 8.39 -13.42 -12.37
N LEU A 95 9.15 -12.96 -11.35
CA LEU A 95 9.84 -11.67 -11.40
C LEU A 95 10.92 -11.66 -12.48
N ILE A 96 11.74 -12.72 -12.56
CA ILE A 96 12.75 -12.85 -13.62
C ILE A 96 12.08 -12.86 -14.99
N ALA A 97 10.98 -13.61 -15.15
CA ALA A 97 10.21 -13.64 -16.40
C ALA A 97 9.71 -12.25 -16.81
N LEU A 98 9.16 -11.47 -15.86
CA LEU A 98 8.76 -10.08 -16.12
C LEU A 98 9.96 -9.27 -16.64
N VAL A 99 11.08 -9.27 -15.90
CA VAL A 99 12.28 -8.50 -16.27
C VAL A 99 12.78 -8.91 -17.65
N LEU A 100 12.85 -10.20 -17.94
CA LEU A 100 13.29 -10.71 -19.26
C LEU A 100 12.35 -10.26 -20.40
N VAL A 101 11.04 -10.34 -20.20
CA VAL A 101 10.05 -9.90 -21.20
C VAL A 101 10.19 -8.39 -21.47
N LEU A 102 10.38 -7.58 -20.42
CA LEU A 102 10.54 -6.13 -20.57
C LEU A 102 11.88 -5.78 -21.24
N LEU A 103 12.97 -6.48 -20.93
CA LEU A 103 14.25 -6.31 -21.61
C LEU A 103 14.19 -6.73 -23.08
N LEU A 104 13.51 -7.83 -23.40
CA LEU A 104 13.30 -8.23 -24.79
C LEU A 104 12.44 -7.21 -25.57
N ALA A 105 11.44 -6.62 -24.91
CA ALA A 105 10.66 -5.53 -25.49
C ALA A 105 11.51 -4.28 -25.76
N MET A 106 12.43 -3.95 -24.85
CA MET A 106 13.40 -2.86 -25.04
C MET A 106 14.33 -3.15 -26.23
N LEU A 107 14.86 -4.38 -26.34
CA LEU A 107 15.74 -4.76 -27.47
C LEU A 107 15.01 -4.65 -28.82
N LYS A 108 13.75 -5.07 -28.89
CA LYS A 108 12.92 -4.91 -30.10
C LYS A 108 12.57 -3.45 -30.41
N GLY A 109 12.40 -2.64 -29.37
CA GLY A 109 12.01 -1.24 -29.47
C GLY A 109 13.15 -0.26 -29.16
N TYR A 110 14.42 -0.61 -29.38
CA TYR A 110 15.59 0.14 -28.95
C TYR A 110 15.61 1.61 -29.40
N ALA A 111 14.91 1.94 -30.47
CA ALA A 111 14.87 3.29 -31.00
C ALA A 111 13.98 4.26 -30.17
N TYR A 112 13.05 3.72 -29.38
CA TYR A 112 12.05 4.51 -28.64
C TYR A 112 11.78 4.01 -27.20
N THR A 113 12.41 2.93 -26.79
CA THR A 113 12.28 2.36 -25.43
C THR A 113 13.61 2.46 -24.72
N THR A 114 13.65 3.16 -23.61
CA THR A 114 14.85 3.36 -22.80
C THR A 114 14.96 2.36 -21.67
N PHE A 115 16.16 2.24 -21.08
CA PHE A 115 16.35 1.46 -19.85
C PHE A 115 15.52 2.04 -18.68
N GLU A 116 15.34 3.37 -18.65
CA GLU A 116 14.52 4.06 -17.66
C GLU A 116 13.05 3.59 -17.74
N ASP A 117 12.50 3.43 -18.96
CA ASP A 117 11.16 2.88 -19.17
C ASP A 117 11.03 1.49 -18.57
N VAL A 118 12.02 0.63 -18.76
CA VAL A 118 12.05 -0.73 -18.20
C VAL A 118 12.15 -0.68 -16.67
N ALA A 119 13.07 0.13 -16.13
CA ALA A 119 13.28 0.25 -14.69
C ALA A 119 12.00 0.75 -13.96
N VAL A 120 11.36 1.78 -14.49
CA VAL A 120 10.09 2.28 -13.97
C VAL A 120 8.99 1.23 -14.07
N SER A 121 8.94 0.47 -15.17
CA SER A 121 7.92 -0.56 -15.37
C SER A 121 8.12 -1.77 -14.45
N VAL A 122 9.36 -2.15 -14.13
CA VAL A 122 9.67 -3.16 -13.10
C VAL A 122 9.28 -2.64 -11.71
N PHE A 123 9.63 -1.39 -11.37
CA PHE A 123 9.23 -0.78 -10.11
C PHE A 123 7.70 -0.78 -9.96
N ALA A 124 6.99 -0.26 -10.96
CA ALA A 124 5.53 -0.15 -10.95
C ALA A 124 4.84 -1.52 -11.02
N GLY A 125 5.36 -2.44 -11.85
CA GLY A 125 4.75 -3.75 -12.08
C GLY A 125 5.03 -4.79 -10.99
N ALA A 126 6.13 -4.68 -10.24
CA ALA A 126 6.51 -5.68 -9.25
C ALA A 126 6.52 -5.14 -7.82
N LEU A 127 7.22 -4.03 -7.55
CA LEU A 127 7.41 -3.53 -6.19
C LEU A 127 6.12 -2.92 -5.62
N VAL A 128 5.43 -2.11 -6.40
CA VAL A 128 4.16 -1.49 -5.98
C VAL A 128 3.08 -2.54 -5.69
N PRO A 129 2.78 -3.50 -6.59
CA PRO A 129 1.79 -4.53 -6.29
C PRO A 129 2.20 -5.49 -5.17
N PHE A 130 3.50 -5.68 -4.90
CA PHE A 130 3.95 -6.36 -3.70
C PHE A 130 3.44 -5.65 -2.44
N GLY A 131 3.57 -4.31 -2.35
CA GLY A 131 3.01 -3.52 -1.25
C GLY A 131 1.50 -3.71 -1.10
N PHE A 132 0.75 -3.71 -2.21
CA PHE A 132 -0.69 -4.01 -2.20
C PHE A 132 -0.98 -5.46 -1.77
N SER A 133 -0.16 -6.45 -2.15
CA SER A 133 -0.37 -7.85 -1.78
C SER A 133 -0.30 -8.11 -0.27
N VAL A 134 0.33 -7.20 0.48
CA VAL A 134 0.46 -7.28 1.95
C VAL A 134 -0.90 -7.26 2.65
N PHE A 135 -1.91 -6.58 2.11
CA PHE A 135 -3.27 -6.66 2.64
C PHE A 135 -3.76 -8.10 2.74
N ILE A 136 -3.53 -8.90 1.69
CA ILE A 136 -3.96 -10.29 1.62
C ILE A 136 -3.07 -11.17 2.51
N ARG A 137 -1.76 -10.91 2.50
CA ARG A 137 -0.79 -11.65 3.32
C ARG A 137 -1.06 -11.48 4.81
N LEU A 138 -1.35 -10.27 5.29
CA LEU A 138 -1.71 -10.01 6.68
C LEU A 138 -3.04 -10.65 7.04
N ARG A 139 -4.09 -10.54 6.19
CA ARG A 139 -5.38 -11.18 6.41
C ARG A 139 -5.23 -12.69 6.62
N ASP A 140 -4.44 -13.36 5.78
CA ASP A 140 -4.38 -14.81 5.69
C ASP A 140 -3.28 -15.44 6.57
N MET A 141 -2.45 -14.62 7.22
CA MET A 141 -1.25 -15.04 7.93
C MET A 141 -1.55 -15.84 9.21
N PHE A 142 -2.60 -15.45 9.92
CA PHE A 142 -2.94 -16.02 11.22
C PHE A 142 -4.13 -16.96 11.12
N GLN A 143 -4.14 -18.00 11.97
CA GLN A 143 -5.34 -18.85 12.17
C GLN A 143 -6.48 -18.04 12.80
N ILE A 144 -6.14 -17.03 13.60
CA ILE A 144 -7.06 -16.06 14.18
C ILE A 144 -7.19 -14.90 13.19
N GLU A 145 -8.16 -14.99 12.28
CA GLU A 145 -8.40 -14.00 11.22
C GLU A 145 -8.54 -12.57 11.77
N GLN A 146 -9.17 -12.40 12.93
CA GLN A 146 -9.38 -11.11 13.57
C GLN A 146 -8.07 -10.37 13.84
N PHE A 147 -6.99 -11.08 14.21
CA PHE A 147 -5.70 -10.45 14.48
C PHE A 147 -4.99 -10.01 13.20
N GLY A 148 -5.05 -10.82 12.13
CA GLY A 148 -4.52 -10.42 10.82
C GLY A 148 -5.22 -9.20 10.24
N ILE A 149 -6.55 -9.14 10.35
CA ILE A 149 -7.37 -7.98 9.96
C ILE A 149 -7.00 -6.76 10.80
N TYR A 150 -6.83 -6.92 12.12
CA TYR A 150 -6.40 -5.84 13.00
C TYR A 150 -5.06 -5.24 12.56
N LEU A 151 -4.07 -6.07 12.18
CA LEU A 151 -2.76 -5.59 11.73
C LEU A 151 -2.84 -4.78 10.43
N ILE A 152 -3.80 -5.07 9.54
CA ILE A 152 -4.10 -4.21 8.38
C ILE A 152 -4.54 -2.84 8.86
N PHE A 153 -5.52 -2.78 9.78
CA PHE A 153 -5.99 -1.50 10.33
C PHE A 153 -4.90 -0.77 11.09
N TYR A 154 -4.07 -1.48 11.85
CA TYR A 154 -2.92 -0.89 12.53
C TYR A 154 -1.97 -0.17 11.56
N GLY A 155 -1.56 -0.83 10.48
CA GLY A 155 -0.71 -0.21 9.45
C GLY A 155 -1.37 0.97 8.74
N LEU A 156 -2.69 0.89 8.47
CA LEU A 156 -3.47 1.98 7.89
C LEU A 156 -3.63 3.15 8.87
N ILE A 157 -3.85 2.90 10.15
CA ILE A 157 -3.91 3.95 11.18
C ILE A 157 -2.54 4.64 11.27
N CYS A 158 -1.43 3.88 11.29
CA CYS A 158 -0.09 4.46 11.27
C CYS A 158 0.10 5.42 10.08
N ALA A 159 -0.42 5.11 8.89
CA ALA A 159 -0.35 5.99 7.73
C ALA A 159 -1.29 7.21 7.86
N LEU A 160 -2.60 6.94 7.92
CA LEU A 160 -3.65 7.97 7.83
C LEU A 160 -3.69 8.92 9.03
N ALA A 161 -3.45 8.38 10.23
CA ALA A 161 -3.43 9.20 11.45
C ALA A 161 -2.20 10.12 11.45
N THR A 162 -1.05 9.59 11.01
CA THR A 162 0.16 10.41 10.91
C THR A 162 -0.02 11.56 9.94
N ASP A 163 -0.57 11.33 8.75
CA ASP A 163 -0.80 12.37 7.75
C ASP A 163 -1.82 13.41 8.23
N SER A 164 -2.93 12.94 8.82
CA SER A 164 -3.98 13.82 9.36
C SER A 164 -3.47 14.64 10.55
N GLY A 165 -2.80 14.00 11.50
CA GLY A 165 -2.21 14.65 12.67
C GLY A 165 -1.11 15.63 12.28
N ALA A 166 -0.27 15.27 11.29
CA ALA A 166 0.76 16.16 10.77
C ALA A 166 0.18 17.41 10.09
N GLN A 167 -0.93 17.25 9.37
CA GLN A 167 -1.64 18.38 8.78
C GLN A 167 -2.22 19.31 9.86
N LEU A 168 -2.91 18.77 10.85
CA LEU A 168 -3.55 19.53 11.92
C LEU A 168 -2.51 20.27 12.78
N ALA A 169 -1.47 19.54 13.27
CA ALA A 169 -0.41 20.13 14.07
C ALA A 169 0.43 21.13 13.26
N GLY A 170 0.68 20.84 11.98
CA GLY A 170 1.41 21.74 11.10
C GLY A 170 0.66 23.04 10.79
N MET A 171 -0.68 23.00 10.74
CA MET A 171 -1.51 24.22 10.61
C MET A 171 -1.54 25.04 11.91
N ALA A 172 -1.56 24.37 13.07
CA ALA A 172 -1.67 25.04 14.36
C ALA A 172 -0.31 25.58 14.86
N PHE A 173 0.77 24.82 14.70
CA PHE A 173 2.06 25.06 15.34
C PHE A 173 3.25 25.13 14.37
N GLY A 174 3.04 24.89 13.06
CA GLY A 174 4.14 24.75 12.09
C GLY A 174 4.92 26.04 11.86
N LYS A 175 6.20 26.02 12.21
CA LYS A 175 7.17 27.12 12.01
C LYS A 175 8.29 26.71 11.06
N HIS A 176 8.82 25.49 11.22
CA HIS A 176 9.99 25.02 10.48
C HIS A 176 9.58 24.10 9.35
N LYS A 177 9.92 24.44 8.12
CA LYS A 177 9.64 23.62 6.94
C LYS A 177 10.52 22.38 6.94
N MET A 178 9.91 21.17 6.79
CA MET A 178 10.63 19.92 6.76
C MET A 178 11.28 19.66 5.39
N SER A 179 10.58 19.98 4.31
CA SER A 179 11.05 19.70 2.94
C SER A 179 10.55 20.78 1.96
N PRO A 180 11.16 21.98 1.93
CA PRO A 180 10.67 23.13 1.15
C PRO A 180 10.53 22.85 -0.34
N ASN A 181 11.48 22.12 -0.94
CA ASN A 181 11.55 21.88 -2.38
C ASN A 181 10.64 20.73 -2.85
N ILE A 182 10.28 19.78 -1.96
CA ILE A 182 9.51 18.57 -2.30
C ILE A 182 8.06 18.76 -1.92
N SER A 183 7.81 19.12 -0.65
CA SER A 183 6.48 19.32 -0.08
C SER A 183 6.47 20.57 0.82
N PRO A 184 6.27 21.78 0.28
CA PRO A 184 6.45 23.05 1.01
C PRO A 184 5.43 23.25 2.15
N LYS A 185 4.39 22.42 2.22
CA LYS A 185 3.38 22.48 3.29
C LYS A 185 3.77 21.70 4.52
N LYS A 186 4.68 20.72 4.42
CA LYS A 186 5.10 19.88 5.55
C LYS A 186 6.03 20.62 6.49
N THR A 187 5.79 20.49 7.80
CA THR A 187 6.58 21.11 8.88
C THR A 187 7.09 20.08 9.87
N VAL A 188 8.17 20.39 10.55
CA VAL A 188 8.78 19.51 11.58
C VAL A 188 7.81 19.34 12.75
N GLU A 189 7.19 20.43 13.22
CA GLU A 189 6.19 20.39 14.30
C GLU A 189 4.97 19.54 13.87
N GLY A 190 4.58 19.64 12.59
CA GLY A 190 3.57 18.78 12.02
C GLY A 190 3.95 17.32 12.07
N ALA A 191 5.17 16.96 11.68
CA ALA A 191 5.66 15.59 11.73
C ALA A 191 5.60 15.00 13.15
N ILE A 192 6.09 15.74 14.15
CA ILE A 192 6.02 15.33 15.56
C ILE A 192 4.56 15.16 16.01
N GLY A 193 3.69 16.13 15.69
CA GLY A 193 2.26 16.04 16.01
C GLY A 193 1.57 14.85 15.35
N GLY A 194 1.94 14.51 14.10
CA GLY A 194 1.46 13.33 13.39
C GLY A 194 1.84 12.02 14.09
N LEU A 195 3.09 11.89 14.53
CA LEU A 195 3.56 10.71 15.28
C LEU A 195 2.80 10.52 16.59
N ILE A 196 2.62 11.62 17.37
CA ILE A 196 1.87 11.59 18.61
C ILE A 196 0.41 11.21 18.35
N PHE A 197 -0.22 11.80 17.33
CA PHE A 197 -1.60 11.51 17.00
C PHE A 197 -1.80 10.06 16.55
N SER A 198 -0.87 9.52 15.75
CA SER A 198 -0.85 8.10 15.38
C SER A 198 -0.75 7.18 16.57
N LEU A 199 0.15 7.48 17.53
CA LEU A 199 0.32 6.69 18.75
C LEU A 199 -0.97 6.68 19.59
N ILE A 200 -1.64 7.83 19.76
CA ILE A 200 -2.90 7.93 20.49
C ILE A 200 -3.99 7.10 19.81
N LEU A 201 -4.16 7.23 18.49
CA LEU A 201 -5.19 6.49 17.77
C LEU A 201 -4.93 4.97 17.75
N ASN A 202 -3.68 4.53 17.64
CA ASN A 202 -3.34 3.11 17.75
C ASN A 202 -3.56 2.58 19.17
N ALA A 203 -3.24 3.35 20.21
CA ALA A 203 -3.55 2.96 21.59
C ALA A 203 -5.08 2.79 21.79
N VAL A 204 -5.87 3.71 21.27
CA VAL A 204 -7.36 3.59 21.30
C VAL A 204 -7.81 2.36 20.52
N ALA A 205 -7.24 2.11 19.32
CA ALA A 205 -7.58 0.95 18.50
C ALA A 205 -7.25 -0.38 19.21
N ILE A 206 -6.12 -0.49 19.92
CA ILE A 206 -5.76 -1.66 20.75
C ILE A 206 -6.79 -1.86 21.87
N ILE A 207 -7.17 -0.81 22.57
CA ILE A 207 -8.17 -0.89 23.64
C ILE A 207 -9.52 -1.36 23.07
N LEU A 208 -9.95 -0.81 21.95
CA LEU A 208 -11.21 -1.21 21.29
C LEU A 208 -11.15 -2.66 20.82
N TYR A 209 -10.05 -3.08 20.20
CA TYR A 209 -9.84 -4.48 19.80
C TYR A 209 -9.97 -5.41 21.00
N ASN A 210 -9.25 -5.14 22.08
CA ASN A 210 -9.30 -5.97 23.28
C ASN A 210 -10.65 -5.98 24.00
N ARG A 211 -11.53 -5.01 23.71
CA ARG A 211 -12.91 -5.00 24.22
C ARG A 211 -13.89 -5.74 23.33
N LEU A 212 -13.73 -5.67 22.03
CA LEU A 212 -14.70 -6.11 21.03
C LEU A 212 -14.38 -7.47 20.40
N ALA A 213 -13.10 -7.82 20.27
CA ALA A 213 -12.67 -9.08 19.66
C ALA A 213 -12.78 -10.25 20.65
N ASP A 214 -13.05 -11.44 20.13
CA ASP A 214 -13.08 -12.67 20.91
C ASP A 214 -11.69 -13.08 21.40
N PHE A 215 -10.67 -12.86 20.55
CA PHE A 215 -9.28 -13.03 20.88
C PHE A 215 -8.69 -11.75 21.46
N LYS A 216 -8.14 -11.84 22.68
CA LYS A 216 -7.48 -10.71 23.35
C LYS A 216 -5.98 -10.74 23.06
N MET A 217 -5.39 -9.58 22.82
CA MET A 217 -3.93 -9.44 22.76
C MET A 217 -3.36 -9.56 24.17
N ASP A 218 -2.26 -10.28 24.29
CA ASP A 218 -1.46 -10.33 25.52
C ASP A 218 -0.66 -9.02 25.71
N GLU A 219 -0.09 -8.87 26.88
CA GLU A 219 0.71 -7.66 27.23
C GLU A 219 1.93 -7.47 26.31
N PHE A 220 2.51 -8.58 25.87
CA PHE A 220 3.65 -8.58 24.95
C PHE A 220 3.24 -7.98 23.60
N ALA A 221 2.16 -8.46 22.99
CA ALA A 221 1.65 -7.96 21.70
C ALA A 221 1.30 -6.46 21.79
N VAL A 222 0.61 -6.05 22.86
CA VAL A 222 0.27 -4.63 23.10
C VAL A 222 1.54 -3.78 23.18
N THR A 223 2.53 -4.20 23.97
CA THR A 223 3.77 -3.47 24.13
C THR A 223 4.55 -3.34 22.83
N VAL A 224 4.67 -4.43 22.07
CA VAL A 224 5.35 -4.44 20.77
C VAL A 224 4.67 -3.52 19.77
N LEU A 225 3.33 -3.58 19.66
CA LEU A 225 2.58 -2.74 18.71
C LEU A 225 2.69 -1.25 19.08
N LEU A 226 2.61 -0.88 20.36
CA LEU A 226 2.80 0.50 20.77
C LEU A 226 4.24 0.98 20.53
N ALA A 227 5.25 0.17 20.83
CA ALA A 227 6.65 0.51 20.57
C ALA A 227 6.95 0.65 19.06
N ALA A 228 6.37 -0.22 18.23
CA ALA A 228 6.52 -0.21 16.78
C ALA A 228 5.74 0.92 16.09
N CYS A 229 4.74 1.51 16.74
CA CYS A 229 3.88 2.54 16.14
C CYS A 229 4.69 3.73 15.63
N LEU A 230 5.63 4.24 16.42
CA LEU A 230 6.45 5.41 16.03
C LEU A 230 7.34 5.14 14.82
N PRO A 231 8.18 4.07 14.79
CA PRO A 231 8.99 3.77 13.61
C PRO A 231 8.13 3.42 12.38
N VAL A 232 7.03 2.69 12.51
CA VAL A 232 6.12 2.39 11.39
C VAL A 232 5.52 3.67 10.82
N SER A 233 5.02 4.56 11.67
CA SER A 233 4.47 5.87 11.26
C SER A 233 5.52 6.77 10.61
N PHE A 234 6.74 6.79 11.16
CA PHE A 234 7.85 7.53 10.56
C PHE A 234 8.20 7.03 9.16
N LEU A 235 8.24 5.71 8.95
CA LEU A 235 8.46 5.12 7.62
C LEU A 235 7.30 5.43 6.66
N GLY A 236 6.06 5.53 7.14
CA GLY A 236 4.93 6.02 6.36
C GLY A 236 5.15 7.46 5.86
N MET A 237 5.61 8.37 6.73
CA MET A 237 5.97 9.74 6.32
C MET A 237 7.09 9.76 5.27
N MET A 238 8.08 8.87 5.38
CA MET A 238 9.13 8.73 4.37
C MET A 238 8.58 8.25 3.04
N GLY A 239 7.58 7.37 3.08
CA GLY A 239 6.86 6.88 1.90
C GLY A 239 6.17 8.01 1.13
N ASP A 240 5.36 8.82 1.82
CA ASP A 240 4.70 9.99 1.20
C ASP A 240 5.73 11.03 0.67
N LEU A 241 6.82 11.27 1.38
CA LEU A 241 7.89 12.14 0.87
C LEU A 241 8.55 11.55 -0.38
N SER A 242 8.83 10.24 -0.39
CA SER A 242 9.42 9.56 -1.54
C SER A 242 8.50 9.61 -2.76
N ALA A 243 7.20 9.37 -2.57
CA ALA A 243 6.19 9.54 -3.61
C ALA A 243 6.11 10.99 -4.10
N SER A 244 6.25 11.96 -3.19
CA SER A 244 6.30 13.37 -3.56
C SER A 244 7.53 13.72 -4.40
N VAL A 245 8.72 13.16 -4.09
CA VAL A 245 9.93 13.30 -4.92
C VAL A 245 9.70 12.72 -6.31
N LEU A 246 9.14 11.51 -6.37
CA LEU A 246 8.86 10.82 -7.64
C LEU A 246 7.93 11.67 -8.52
N LYS A 247 6.86 12.24 -7.94
CA LYS A 247 5.97 13.18 -8.65
C LYS A 247 6.71 14.39 -9.19
N ARG A 248 7.64 14.98 -8.43
CA ARG A 248 8.43 16.14 -8.89
C ARG A 248 9.39 15.78 -10.02
N ASN A 249 10.03 14.61 -9.94
CA ASN A 249 10.90 14.11 -11.00
C ASN A 249 10.13 13.92 -12.33
N PHE A 250 8.90 13.47 -12.27
CA PHE A 250 8.03 13.34 -13.45
C PHE A 250 7.35 14.66 -13.86
N GLY A 251 7.56 15.77 -13.15
CA GLY A 251 6.95 17.06 -13.45
C GLY A 251 5.44 17.11 -13.19
N VAL A 252 4.92 16.19 -12.36
CA VAL A 252 3.49 16.11 -12.03
C VAL A 252 3.23 16.44 -10.56
N LYS A 253 1.97 16.69 -10.24
CA LYS A 253 1.52 16.92 -8.86
C LYS A 253 0.86 15.67 -8.26
N ASP A 254 0.06 14.98 -9.05
CA ASP A 254 -0.67 13.78 -8.66
C ASP A 254 -0.37 12.68 -9.68
N PHE A 255 -0.29 11.42 -9.24
CA PHE A 255 -0.02 10.28 -10.13
C PHE A 255 -1.20 9.99 -11.08
N GLY A 256 -2.43 10.30 -10.65
CA GLY A 256 -3.61 10.02 -11.42
C GLY A 256 -4.75 10.98 -11.15
N LYS A 257 -5.88 10.74 -11.83
CA LYS A 257 -7.11 11.55 -11.71
C LYS A 257 -8.34 10.67 -11.52
N ILE A 258 -8.14 9.41 -11.14
CA ILE A 258 -9.23 8.43 -11.02
C ILE A 258 -10.23 8.82 -9.93
N PHE A 259 -9.76 9.49 -8.87
CA PHE A 259 -10.59 10.05 -7.81
C PHE A 259 -10.71 11.56 -7.98
N PRO A 260 -11.82 12.09 -8.53
CA PRO A 260 -11.99 13.52 -8.78
C PRO A 260 -11.75 14.37 -7.53
N GLY A 261 -10.73 15.24 -7.59
CA GLY A 261 -10.32 16.11 -6.48
C GLY A 261 -9.48 15.43 -5.38
N HIS A 262 -9.18 14.12 -5.53
CA HIS A 262 -8.36 13.34 -4.58
C HIS A 262 -7.12 12.69 -5.22
N GLY A 263 -6.88 12.88 -6.53
CA GLY A 263 -5.72 12.31 -7.22
C GLY A 263 -5.94 10.87 -7.71
N GLY A 264 -4.86 10.12 -7.84
CA GLY A 264 -4.87 8.72 -8.25
C GLY A 264 -4.93 7.73 -7.09
N VAL A 265 -4.87 6.45 -7.45
CA VAL A 265 -4.76 5.34 -6.50
C VAL A 265 -3.44 5.44 -5.75
N MET A 266 -2.32 5.61 -6.47
CA MET A 266 -1.00 5.70 -5.81
C MET A 266 -0.92 6.89 -4.84
N ASP A 267 -1.62 8.02 -5.11
CA ASP A 267 -1.69 9.18 -4.21
C ASP A 267 -2.44 8.90 -2.88
N ARG A 268 -3.21 7.81 -2.82
CA ARG A 268 -3.97 7.42 -1.62
C ARG A 268 -3.27 6.35 -0.79
N PHE A 269 -2.32 5.65 -1.37
CA PHE A 269 -1.63 4.53 -0.74
C PHE A 269 -0.13 4.76 -0.55
N ASP A 270 0.41 5.94 -0.91
CA ASP A 270 1.84 6.25 -0.86
C ASP A 270 2.47 6.03 0.53
N SER A 271 1.84 6.48 1.63
CA SER A 271 2.28 6.22 3.00
C SER A 271 2.07 4.74 3.38
N SER A 272 0.94 4.14 3.00
CA SER A 272 0.61 2.76 3.36
C SER A 272 1.46 1.72 2.63
N MET A 273 2.03 2.06 1.46
CA MET A 273 3.04 1.24 0.78
C MET A 273 4.31 1.01 1.61
N PHE A 274 4.52 1.76 2.66
CA PHE A 274 5.62 1.57 3.61
C PHE A 274 5.13 1.01 4.95
N THR A 275 4.03 1.55 5.50
CA THR A 275 3.56 1.10 6.82
C THR A 275 3.10 -0.36 6.80
N LEU A 276 2.38 -0.81 5.77
CA LEU A 276 1.89 -2.18 5.69
C LEU A 276 3.01 -3.23 5.53
N PRO A 277 4.00 -3.10 4.62
CA PRO A 277 5.11 -4.04 4.54
C PRO A 277 5.93 -4.11 5.83
N VAL A 278 6.12 -2.98 6.53
CA VAL A 278 6.82 -2.99 7.82
C VAL A 278 5.98 -3.67 8.90
N THR A 279 4.66 -3.43 8.93
CA THR A 279 3.74 -4.17 9.80
C THR A 279 3.76 -5.67 9.52
N TYR A 280 3.81 -6.06 8.24
CA TYR A 280 3.93 -7.47 7.85
C TYR A 280 5.26 -8.08 8.28
N ALA A 281 6.38 -7.36 8.13
CA ALA A 281 7.69 -7.81 8.62
C ALA A 281 7.68 -7.97 10.15
N LEU A 282 7.05 -7.05 10.88
CA LEU A 282 6.83 -7.16 12.31
C LEU A 282 6.01 -8.40 12.66
N ALA A 283 4.92 -8.64 11.91
CA ALA A 283 4.07 -9.81 12.09
C ALA A 283 4.84 -11.12 11.89
N LEU A 284 5.66 -11.21 10.83
CA LEU A 284 6.49 -12.38 10.54
C LEU A 284 7.54 -12.65 11.62
N THR A 285 8.15 -11.62 12.17
CA THR A 285 9.30 -11.78 13.09
C THR A 285 8.88 -11.99 14.54
N VAL A 286 7.77 -11.37 14.95
CA VAL A 286 7.36 -11.31 16.36
C VAL A 286 6.16 -12.20 16.66
N PHE A 287 5.14 -12.22 15.78
CA PHE A 287 3.84 -12.85 16.07
C PHE A 287 3.61 -14.20 15.36
N SER A 288 4.48 -14.60 14.43
CA SER A 288 4.34 -15.90 13.72
C SER A 288 5.05 -17.09 14.39
N LYS A 289 5.55 -16.89 15.59
CA LYS A 289 6.23 -17.95 16.38
C LYS A 289 5.28 -18.76 17.23
#